data_5b7df57bf2db05d66b8e9b553322b0f3
#
_entry.id   5b7df57bf2db05d66b8e9b553322b0f3
#
_cell.length_a   1.000
_cell.length_b   1.000
_cell.length_c   1.000
_cell.angle_alpha   90.00
_cell.angle_beta   90.00
_cell.angle_gamma   90.00
#
_symmetry.space_group_name_H-M   'P 1'
#
loop_
_entity.id
_entity.type
_entity.pdbx_description
1 polymer ?
#
loop_
_entity_poly.entity_id
_entity_poly.type
_entity_poly.pdbx_seq_one_letter_code
_entity_poly.pdbx_strand_id
1 'polypeptide(L)'
;MAIGIPGRLAVALLAGATLASACATTGGDPSLQAWRKVGQADKRFAVFVSEPGVREDTLATFRMRFVYMPGEVKHEGKEVAWQEYHAMTVDCAKNTVRVGPRTRYAPGGEEIVADDDQKFGEIVWGTSADDAARARCKGDFWVGDVTFPEGPGWMDEARKHIAATTPPKRT
;
A
#
# COMPACT_ATOMS: atom_id res chain seq x y z
N MET A 1 -34.03 -78.49 -6.97
CA MET A 1 -34.78 -77.66 -6.02
C MET A 1 -33.78 -76.99 -5.13
N ALA A 2 -33.51 -75.72 -5.33
CA ALA A 2 -32.91 -74.86 -4.35
C ALA A 2 -32.96 -73.42 -4.90
N ILE A 3 -33.65 -72.58 -4.20
CA ILE A 3 -33.92 -71.16 -4.56
C ILE A 3 -32.80 -70.30 -3.98
N GLY A 4 -32.09 -69.59 -4.85
CA GLY A 4 -31.06 -68.66 -4.45
C GLY A 4 -31.69 -67.25 -4.23
N ILE A 5 -31.35 -66.59 -3.12
CA ILE A 5 -31.74 -65.25 -2.77
C ILE A 5 -30.57 -64.28 -3.12
N PRO A 6 -30.77 -63.23 -3.90
CA PRO A 6 -29.73 -62.29 -4.17
C PRO A 6 -29.60 -61.24 -3.04
N GLY A 7 -28.39 -61.16 -2.49
CA GLY A 7 -28.02 -60.14 -1.53
C GLY A 7 -27.95 -58.76 -2.18
N ARG A 8 -28.65 -57.79 -1.59
CA ARG A 8 -28.56 -56.36 -1.94
C ARG A 8 -27.32 -55.76 -1.25
N LEU A 9 -26.34 -55.37 -2.04
CA LEU A 9 -25.26 -54.54 -1.60
C LEU A 9 -25.77 -53.09 -1.48
N ALA A 10 -25.81 -52.59 -0.25
CA ALA A 10 -26.05 -51.19 0.01
C ALA A 10 -24.72 -50.43 -0.16
N VAL A 11 -24.64 -49.64 -1.20
CA VAL A 11 -23.51 -48.69 -1.38
C VAL A 11 -23.80 -47.44 -0.56
N ALA A 12 -23.07 -47.27 0.55
CA ALA A 12 -23.08 -46.07 1.32
C ALA A 12 -22.26 -44.98 0.58
N LEU A 13 -22.94 -43.99 0.02
CA LEU A 13 -22.35 -42.77 -0.51
C LEU A 13 -21.89 -41.88 0.68
N LEU A 14 -20.62 -41.89 0.96
CA LEU A 14 -19.97 -40.88 1.81
C LEU A 14 -19.91 -39.57 1.05
N ALA A 15 -20.83 -38.67 1.35
CA ALA A 15 -20.76 -37.28 0.90
C ALA A 15 -19.62 -36.60 1.64
N GLY A 16 -18.46 -36.53 0.99
CA GLY A 16 -17.33 -35.73 1.47
C GLY A 16 -17.68 -34.24 1.34
N ALA A 17 -17.98 -33.59 2.47
CA ALA A 17 -18.07 -32.15 2.54
C ALA A 17 -16.66 -31.58 2.41
N THR A 18 -16.28 -31.14 1.22
CA THR A 18 -15.09 -30.30 1.01
C THR A 18 -15.40 -28.93 1.61
N LEU A 19 -14.86 -28.69 2.81
CA LEU A 19 -14.74 -27.36 3.37
C LEU A 19 -13.78 -26.56 2.47
N ALA A 20 -14.34 -25.86 1.50
CA ALA A 20 -13.63 -24.80 0.81
C ALA A 20 -13.34 -23.72 1.84
N SER A 21 -12.10 -23.72 2.38
CA SER A 21 -11.58 -22.56 3.09
C SER A 21 -11.54 -21.40 2.10
N ALA A 22 -12.62 -20.61 2.12
CA ALA A 22 -12.61 -19.30 1.51
C ALA A 22 -11.59 -18.48 2.31
N CYS A 23 -10.36 -18.36 1.79
CA CYS A 23 -9.50 -17.24 2.12
C CYS A 23 -10.31 -16.00 1.73
N ALA A 24 -10.97 -15.40 2.70
CA ALA A 24 -11.51 -14.06 2.54
C ALA A 24 -10.32 -13.12 2.37
N THR A 25 -9.88 -12.95 1.13
CA THR A 25 -9.17 -11.75 0.73
C THR A 25 -10.16 -10.63 1.00
N THR A 26 -9.98 -9.91 2.10
CA THR A 26 -10.61 -8.62 2.33
C THR A 26 -10.04 -7.66 1.30
N GLY A 27 -10.41 -7.86 0.04
CA GLY A 27 -10.27 -6.88 -1.00
C GLY A 27 -11.29 -5.78 -0.66
N GLY A 28 -10.84 -4.76 0.07
CA GLY A 28 -11.61 -3.55 0.21
C GLY A 28 -11.97 -3.06 -1.18
N ASP A 29 -13.18 -2.57 -1.35
CA ASP A 29 -13.65 -1.95 -2.58
C ASP A 29 -12.59 -0.92 -3.03
N PRO A 30 -11.94 -1.08 -4.19
CA PRO A 30 -10.92 -0.14 -4.66
C PRO A 30 -11.48 1.28 -4.80
N SER A 31 -12.80 1.45 -4.90
CA SER A 31 -13.47 2.77 -4.89
C SER A 31 -13.37 3.49 -3.54
N LEU A 32 -13.01 2.78 -2.46
CA LEU A 32 -12.84 3.34 -1.12
C LEU A 32 -11.37 3.60 -0.75
N GLN A 33 -10.44 3.32 -1.64
CA GLN A 33 -9.04 3.63 -1.38
C GLN A 33 -8.82 5.15 -1.44
N ALA A 34 -8.04 5.62 -0.50
CA ALA A 34 -7.63 7.02 -0.43
C ALA A 34 -6.14 7.10 -0.13
N TRP A 35 -5.56 8.25 -0.41
CA TRP A 35 -4.16 8.54 -0.17
C TRP A 35 -4.03 9.67 0.83
N ARG A 36 -3.52 9.38 2.02
CA ARG A 36 -3.28 10.36 3.06
C ARG A 36 -1.86 10.88 2.99
N LYS A 37 -1.70 12.20 2.95
CA LYS A 37 -0.40 12.85 2.93
C LYS A 37 0.28 12.70 4.30
N VAL A 38 1.53 12.23 4.30
CA VAL A 38 2.33 12.03 5.50
C VAL A 38 3.63 12.83 5.51
N GLY A 39 4.13 13.23 4.34
CA GLY A 39 5.36 13.98 4.20
C GLY A 39 5.33 14.92 3.01
N GLN A 40 6.19 15.93 3.02
CA GLN A 40 6.43 16.83 1.90
C GLN A 40 7.84 17.41 2.00
N ALA A 41 8.56 17.46 0.87
CA ALA A 41 9.84 18.14 0.77
C ALA A 41 9.69 19.39 -0.07
N ASP A 42 9.56 20.55 0.60
CA ASP A 42 9.28 21.83 -0.02
C ASP A 42 8.12 21.77 -1.02
N LYS A 43 8.33 22.30 -2.23
CA LYS A 43 7.40 22.22 -3.36
C LYS A 43 7.81 21.20 -4.41
N ARG A 44 8.69 20.26 -4.08
CA ARG A 44 9.27 19.29 -5.03
C ARG A 44 8.52 17.97 -5.08
N PHE A 45 8.16 17.46 -3.92
CA PHE A 45 7.39 16.22 -3.83
C PHE A 45 6.63 16.11 -2.51
N ALA A 46 5.63 15.25 -2.49
CA ALA A 46 4.98 14.81 -1.27
C ALA A 46 4.88 13.28 -1.19
N VAL A 47 4.73 12.79 0.04
CA VAL A 47 4.62 11.36 0.36
C VAL A 47 3.23 11.08 0.87
N PHE A 48 2.62 10.02 0.34
CA PHE A 48 1.28 9.57 0.67
C PHE A 48 1.31 8.11 1.10
N VAL A 49 0.42 7.74 2.00
CA VAL A 49 0.16 6.35 2.39
C VAL A 49 -1.28 5.97 2.07
N SER A 50 -1.50 4.71 1.70
CA SER A 50 -2.84 4.22 1.37
C SER A 50 -3.74 4.17 2.61
N GLU A 51 -5.00 4.54 2.46
CA GLU A 51 -6.08 4.37 3.43
C GLU A 51 -7.15 3.42 2.86
N PRO A 52 -7.66 2.48 3.64
CA PRO A 52 -7.13 2.06 4.94
C PRO A 52 -5.80 1.29 4.81
N GLY A 53 -4.94 1.40 5.84
CA GLY A 53 -3.84 0.46 6.02
C GLY A 53 -4.30 -0.74 6.85
N VAL A 54 -3.60 -1.86 6.76
CA VAL A 54 -3.83 -3.03 7.61
C VAL A 54 -2.96 -2.92 8.85
N ARG A 55 -3.54 -3.16 10.02
CA ARG A 55 -2.81 -3.23 11.29
C ARG A 55 -3.08 -4.56 11.97
N GLU A 56 -2.03 -5.27 12.30
CA GLU A 56 -2.05 -6.51 13.05
C GLU A 56 -1.05 -6.38 14.22
N ASP A 57 -1.55 -6.34 15.44
CA ASP A 57 -0.76 -6.12 16.65
C ASP A 57 0.14 -4.87 16.54
N THR A 58 1.46 -5.09 16.46
CA THR A 58 2.48 -4.04 16.33
C THR A 58 2.83 -3.71 14.89
N LEU A 59 2.34 -4.51 13.92
CA LEU A 59 2.66 -4.34 12.51
C LEU A 59 1.62 -3.48 11.81
N ALA A 60 2.08 -2.49 11.06
CA ALA A 60 1.25 -1.69 10.18
C ALA A 60 1.71 -1.89 8.73
N THR A 61 0.83 -2.39 7.86
CA THR A 61 1.12 -2.60 6.44
C THR A 61 0.28 -1.67 5.58
N PHE A 62 0.91 -1.01 4.62
CA PHE A 62 0.31 -0.01 3.74
C PHE A 62 1.09 0.13 2.44
N ARG A 63 0.51 0.77 1.44
CA ARG A 63 1.21 1.22 0.23
C ARG A 63 1.72 2.64 0.45
N MET A 64 2.84 3.01 -0.19
CA MET A 64 3.39 4.37 -0.08
C MET A 64 3.71 4.93 -1.46
N ARG A 65 3.24 6.14 -1.75
CA ARG A 65 3.52 6.87 -2.99
C ARG A 65 4.34 8.13 -2.72
N PHE A 66 5.29 8.38 -3.61
CA PHE A 66 5.95 9.67 -3.76
C PHE A 66 5.40 10.32 -5.02
N VAL A 67 4.78 11.46 -4.90
CA VAL A 67 4.30 12.25 -6.03
C VAL A 67 5.26 13.40 -6.25
N TYR A 68 5.86 13.45 -7.44
CA TYR A 68 6.85 14.46 -7.82
C TYR A 68 6.21 15.58 -8.62
N MET A 69 6.73 16.79 -8.43
CA MET A 69 6.42 17.90 -9.32
C MET A 69 7.10 17.67 -10.69
N PRO A 70 6.54 18.23 -11.78
CA PRO A 70 7.11 18.05 -13.10
C PRO A 70 8.60 18.40 -13.17
N GLY A 71 9.39 17.52 -13.79
CA GLY A 71 10.82 17.71 -13.99
C GLY A 71 11.73 17.41 -12.80
N GLU A 72 11.19 17.12 -11.60
CA GLU A 72 12.00 16.92 -10.39
C GLU A 72 12.81 15.61 -10.40
N VAL A 73 12.26 14.55 -11.00
CA VAL A 73 12.92 13.24 -11.01
C VAL A 73 12.90 12.65 -12.41
N LYS A 74 14.04 12.10 -12.84
CA LYS A 74 14.20 11.35 -14.09
C LYS A 74 14.81 9.99 -13.82
N HIS A 75 14.43 9.00 -14.63
CA HIS A 75 15.04 7.69 -14.67
C HIS A 75 15.34 7.35 -16.15
N GLU A 76 16.63 7.15 -16.48
CA GLU A 76 17.09 6.91 -17.86
C GLU A 76 16.54 7.94 -18.87
N GLY A 77 16.52 9.22 -18.48
CA GLY A 77 16.03 10.33 -19.30
C GLY A 77 14.52 10.51 -19.34
N LYS A 78 13.73 9.54 -18.88
CA LYS A 78 12.26 9.64 -18.76
C LYS A 78 11.87 10.34 -17.47
N GLU A 79 10.86 11.23 -17.53
CA GLU A 79 10.30 11.87 -16.36
C GLU A 79 9.57 10.85 -15.48
N VAL A 80 9.84 10.86 -14.18
CA VAL A 80 9.11 10.07 -13.18
C VAL A 80 8.08 10.97 -12.53
N ALA A 81 6.81 10.70 -12.76
CA ALA A 81 5.71 11.47 -12.17
C ALA A 81 5.41 11.03 -10.74
N TRP A 82 5.48 9.73 -10.48
CA TRP A 82 5.40 9.16 -9.13
C TRP A 82 6.13 7.82 -9.05
N GLN A 83 6.40 7.42 -7.83
CA GLN A 83 6.80 6.04 -7.53
C GLN A 83 5.94 5.48 -6.42
N GLU A 84 5.70 4.18 -6.47
CA GLU A 84 4.91 3.47 -5.49
C GLU A 84 5.67 2.28 -4.92
N TYR A 85 5.69 2.18 -3.60
CA TYR A 85 6.03 0.97 -2.88
C TYR A 85 4.73 0.21 -2.60
N HIS A 86 4.61 -1.00 -3.18
CA HIS A 86 3.38 -1.79 -3.15
C HIS A 86 3.09 -2.39 -1.79
N ALA A 87 4.12 -2.58 -0.95
CA ALA A 87 3.97 -3.02 0.42
C ALA A 87 5.07 -2.41 1.29
N MET A 88 4.66 -1.65 2.29
CA MET A 88 5.52 -1.19 3.38
C MET A 88 4.98 -1.80 4.65
N THR A 89 5.82 -2.45 5.44
CA THR A 89 5.45 -2.96 6.77
C THR A 89 6.32 -2.31 7.82
N VAL A 90 5.67 -1.64 8.78
CA VAL A 90 6.33 -1.00 9.92
C VAL A 90 6.03 -1.81 11.18
N ASP A 91 7.06 -2.19 11.93
CA ASP A 91 6.91 -2.70 13.30
C ASP A 91 6.96 -1.52 14.27
N CYS A 92 5.80 -1.12 14.75
CA CYS A 92 5.64 0.04 15.64
C CYS A 92 6.33 -0.15 17.01
N ALA A 93 6.51 -1.39 17.47
CA ALA A 93 7.18 -1.68 18.73
C ALA A 93 8.70 -1.66 18.58
N LYS A 94 9.22 -2.16 17.46
CA LYS A 94 10.67 -2.26 17.22
C LYS A 94 11.25 -1.07 16.47
N ASN A 95 10.41 -0.17 15.96
CA ASN A 95 10.81 0.96 15.12
C ASN A 95 11.62 0.52 13.89
N THR A 96 11.16 -0.55 13.23
CA THR A 96 11.77 -1.07 12.00
C THR A 96 10.80 -1.02 10.83
N VAL A 97 11.34 -0.99 9.63
CA VAL A 97 10.57 -0.98 8.38
C VAL A 97 11.06 -2.07 7.43
N ARG A 98 10.11 -2.75 6.80
CA ARG A 98 10.33 -3.58 5.61
C ARG A 98 9.75 -2.84 4.42
N VAL A 99 10.60 -2.61 3.43
CA VAL A 99 10.21 -1.99 2.16
C VAL A 99 10.02 -3.09 1.12
N GLY A 100 8.85 -3.16 0.52
CA GLY A 100 8.53 -4.12 -0.55
C GLY A 100 8.85 -3.60 -1.95
N PRO A 101 8.35 -4.29 -2.98
CA PRO A 101 8.55 -3.92 -4.38
C PRO A 101 8.16 -2.48 -4.68
N ARG A 102 8.89 -1.87 -5.61
CA ARG A 102 8.66 -0.49 -6.03
C ARG A 102 8.48 -0.40 -7.54
N THR A 103 7.55 0.41 -7.98
CA THR A 103 7.36 0.76 -9.40
C THR A 103 7.43 2.28 -9.58
N ARG A 104 8.05 2.73 -10.65
CA ARG A 104 8.09 4.13 -11.10
C ARG A 104 7.25 4.31 -12.34
N TYR A 105 6.55 5.43 -12.41
CA TYR A 105 5.58 5.72 -13.45
C TYR A 105 5.87 7.07 -14.12
N ALA A 106 5.66 7.11 -15.43
CA ALA A 106 5.68 8.33 -16.24
C ALA A 106 4.41 9.18 -15.99
N PRO A 107 4.38 10.45 -16.48
CA PRO A 107 3.20 11.32 -16.34
C PRO A 107 1.91 10.73 -16.91
N GLY A 108 1.98 9.92 -17.96
CA GLY A 108 0.82 9.23 -18.56
C GLY A 108 0.35 7.99 -17.83
N GLY A 109 1.07 7.57 -16.77
CA GLY A 109 0.76 6.36 -16.00
C GLY A 109 1.46 5.10 -16.48
N GLU A 110 2.28 5.20 -17.53
CA GLU A 110 3.06 4.06 -18.02
C GLU A 110 4.16 3.70 -17.01
N GLU A 111 4.35 2.42 -16.80
CA GLU A 111 5.45 1.91 -16.00
C GLU A 111 6.80 2.18 -16.69
N ILE A 112 7.72 2.79 -15.96
CA ILE A 112 9.10 3.03 -16.44
C ILE A 112 10.00 1.87 -16.01
N VAL A 113 9.94 1.50 -14.74
CA VAL A 113 10.73 0.43 -14.14
C VAL A 113 10.06 -0.07 -12.87
N ALA A 114 10.07 -1.40 -12.68
CA ALA A 114 9.78 -2.05 -11.42
C ALA A 114 11.06 -2.64 -10.84
N ASP A 115 11.25 -2.52 -9.54
CA ASP A 115 12.32 -3.20 -8.81
C ASP A 115 11.76 -3.91 -7.57
N ASP A 116 12.31 -5.06 -7.26
CA ASP A 116 11.94 -5.90 -6.12
C ASP A 116 13.04 -5.85 -5.03
N ASP A 117 13.78 -4.76 -4.96
CA ASP A 117 14.83 -4.56 -3.96
C ASP A 117 14.21 -4.35 -2.58
N GLN A 118 13.89 -5.47 -1.91
CA GLN A 118 13.33 -5.46 -0.56
C GLN A 118 14.40 -5.05 0.43
N LYS A 119 14.10 -4.01 1.21
CA LYS A 119 14.99 -3.51 2.27
C LYS A 119 14.33 -3.70 3.63
N PHE A 120 15.15 -4.10 4.59
CA PHE A 120 14.76 -4.15 6.00
C PHE A 120 15.77 -3.36 6.82
N GLY A 121 15.29 -2.55 7.76
CA GLY A 121 16.17 -1.76 8.60
C GLY A 121 15.44 -0.95 9.67
N GLU A 122 16.23 -0.25 10.45
CA GLU A 122 15.72 0.71 11.42
C GLU A 122 15.14 1.93 10.71
N ILE A 123 14.10 2.52 11.31
CA ILE A 123 13.52 3.76 10.82
C ILE A 123 14.38 4.93 11.27
N VAL A 124 14.97 5.63 10.29
CA VAL A 124 15.79 6.79 10.54
C VAL A 124 14.90 8.03 10.64
N TRP A 125 15.06 8.78 11.73
CA TRP A 125 14.32 10.02 11.97
C TRP A 125 14.47 11.01 10.81
N GLY A 126 13.37 11.67 10.48
CA GLY A 126 13.33 12.69 9.42
C GLY A 126 13.24 12.12 8.00
N THR A 127 13.15 10.81 7.83
CA THR A 127 12.93 10.17 6.52
C THR A 127 11.43 10.02 6.22
N SER A 128 11.10 9.72 4.96
CA SER A 128 9.71 9.40 4.58
C SER A 128 9.17 8.14 5.25
N ALA A 129 10.06 7.21 5.63
CA ALA A 129 9.69 6.03 6.42
C ALA A 129 9.31 6.42 7.86
N ASP A 130 10.01 7.38 8.45
CA ASP A 130 9.66 7.95 9.76
C ASP A 130 8.29 8.66 9.71
N ASP A 131 8.04 9.49 8.70
CA ASP A 131 6.75 10.15 8.52
C ASP A 131 5.60 9.15 8.40
N ALA A 132 5.79 8.11 7.60
CA ALA A 132 4.79 7.06 7.43
C ALA A 132 4.58 6.24 8.72
N ALA A 133 5.66 5.92 9.44
CA ALA A 133 5.60 5.21 10.71
C ALA A 133 4.88 6.03 11.78
N ARG A 134 5.20 7.31 11.93
CA ARG A 134 4.51 8.22 12.87
C ARG A 134 3.03 8.30 12.57
N ALA A 135 2.68 8.48 11.31
CA ALA A 135 1.29 8.50 10.87
C ALA A 135 0.55 7.19 11.18
N ARG A 136 1.17 6.04 10.90
CA ARG A 136 0.54 4.72 11.05
C ARG A 136 0.56 4.18 12.47
N CYS A 137 1.63 4.43 13.21
CA CYS A 137 1.78 3.91 14.57
C CYS A 137 1.20 4.85 15.64
N LYS A 138 1.25 6.16 15.41
CA LYS A 138 0.91 7.18 16.41
C LYS A 138 -0.25 8.09 16.00
N GLY A 139 -0.70 8.04 14.74
CA GLY A 139 -1.69 8.97 14.21
C GLY A 139 -1.17 10.41 14.07
N ASP A 140 0.14 10.58 13.98
CA ASP A 140 0.80 11.88 13.92
C ASP A 140 1.05 12.30 12.46
N PHE A 141 0.28 13.27 11.97
CA PHE A 141 0.33 13.82 10.61
C PHE A 141 0.91 15.24 10.65
N TRP A 142 2.22 15.36 10.77
CA TRP A 142 2.91 16.65 10.91
C TRP A 142 2.70 17.62 9.74
N VAL A 143 2.37 17.13 8.54
CA VAL A 143 2.03 17.95 7.35
C VAL A 143 0.54 18.31 7.24
N GLY A 144 -0.25 18.00 8.26
CA GLY A 144 -1.70 18.14 8.27
C GLY A 144 -2.44 16.90 7.80
N ASP A 145 -3.71 16.82 8.17
CA ASP A 145 -4.59 15.70 7.81
C ASP A 145 -5.25 15.96 6.46
N VAL A 146 -4.54 15.62 5.39
CA VAL A 146 -5.01 15.81 4.00
C VAL A 146 -5.09 14.48 3.30
N THR A 147 -6.27 14.16 2.80
CA THR A 147 -6.59 12.89 2.13
C THR A 147 -7.14 13.15 0.73
N PHE A 148 -6.71 12.34 -0.24
CA PHE A 148 -7.18 12.36 -1.62
C PHE A 148 -7.79 11.00 -1.96
N PRO A 149 -9.05 10.94 -2.42
CA PRO A 149 -9.63 9.69 -2.91
C PRO A 149 -8.84 9.18 -4.12
N GLU A 150 -8.64 7.88 -4.22
CA GLU A 150 -8.07 7.30 -5.43
C GLU A 150 -9.07 7.38 -6.58
N GLY A 151 -8.64 7.84 -7.75
CA GLY A 151 -9.49 7.99 -8.90
C GLY A 151 -8.88 8.87 -9.98
N PRO A 152 -9.59 9.09 -11.10
CA PRO A 152 -9.13 10.00 -12.14
C PRO A 152 -8.86 11.41 -11.59
N GLY A 153 -7.66 11.95 -11.88
CA GLY A 153 -7.29 13.31 -11.48
C GLY A 153 -6.73 13.48 -10.07
N TRP A 154 -6.72 12.43 -9.21
CA TRP A 154 -6.20 12.55 -7.84
C TRP A 154 -4.78 13.10 -7.79
N MET A 155 -3.94 12.74 -8.78
CA MET A 155 -2.56 13.18 -8.85
C MET A 155 -2.43 14.68 -9.15
N ASP A 156 -3.29 15.20 -10.02
CA ASP A 156 -3.32 16.62 -10.31
C ASP A 156 -3.76 17.42 -9.08
N GLU A 157 -4.74 16.94 -8.34
CA GLU A 157 -5.17 17.53 -7.07
C GLU A 157 -4.03 17.49 -6.02
N ALA A 158 -3.32 16.36 -5.90
CA ALA A 158 -2.16 16.23 -5.03
C ALA A 158 -1.05 17.22 -5.42
N ARG A 159 -0.76 17.39 -6.71
CA ARG A 159 0.24 18.34 -7.21
C ARG A 159 -0.17 19.80 -6.98
N LYS A 160 -1.43 20.15 -7.21
CA LYS A 160 -1.96 21.48 -6.86
C LYS A 160 -1.77 21.78 -5.38
N HIS A 161 -2.04 20.78 -4.53
CA HIS A 161 -1.84 20.91 -3.10
C HIS A 161 -0.36 21.08 -2.74
N ILE A 162 0.56 20.30 -3.34
CA ILE A 162 2.01 20.45 -3.14
C ILE A 162 2.48 21.85 -3.50
N ALA A 163 2.02 22.38 -4.65
CA ALA A 163 2.39 23.71 -5.12
C ALA A 163 1.89 24.82 -4.18
N ALA A 164 0.70 24.65 -3.61
CA ALA A 164 0.03 25.63 -2.76
C ALA A 164 0.53 25.65 -1.31
N THR A 165 1.11 24.54 -0.83
CA THR A 165 1.47 24.36 0.58
C THR A 165 2.99 24.44 0.80
N THR A 166 3.38 25.03 1.93
CA THR A 166 4.74 24.91 2.45
C THR A 166 4.67 24.03 3.69
N PRO A 167 5.43 22.92 3.76
CA PRO A 167 5.39 22.06 4.93
C PRO A 167 5.90 22.82 6.16
N PRO A 168 5.36 22.53 7.35
CA PRO A 168 5.91 23.07 8.59
C PRO A 168 7.34 22.59 8.77
N LYS A 169 8.14 23.37 9.50
CA LYS A 169 9.49 22.93 9.89
C LYS A 169 9.36 21.74 10.84
N ARG A 170 10.20 20.73 10.65
CA ARG A 170 10.33 19.63 11.62
C ARG A 170 11.01 20.17 12.88
N THR A 171 10.36 20.02 14.00
CA THR A 171 10.88 20.33 15.33
C THR A 171 11.32 19.07 16.05
#